data_efdf2adc802f49d8a32b4ef0bfb3162e
#
_entry.id   efdf2adc802f49d8a32b4ef0bfb3162e
#
_cell.length_a   1.000
_cell.length_b   1.000
_cell.length_c   1.000
_cell.angle_alpha   90.00
_cell.angle_beta   90.00
_cell.angle_gamma   90.00
#
_symmetry.space_group_name_H-M   'P 1'
#
loop_
_entity.id
_entity.type
_entity.pdbx_description
1 polymer ?
#
loop_
_entity_poly.entity_id
_entity_poly.type
_entity_poly.pdbx_seq_one_letter_code
_entity_poly.pdbx_strand_id
1 'polypeptide(L)'
;FSEDEMCQLLSRLVEAEEFEQFLHTRYIGQKRFSLEGGESLIPLLDTLVESGAPQGVDEVVIGMAHRGRLNVLAHLLHKPYEHILSEFEGAADDGRGDTEGDVKYHMGYSYDHVTEAGRKVHLSLSYNPSHLELVDPVIEGIVYAKQAYLRDEEGTRVVPVLVHGEAAFTGQGIVAETLNLSELDGYGTGGTIHIIINNQLGYTATPQETRFSPYPTDVAKQIQAPVFHVNADNPESVVQAARVAMEFRQRFKVDVIIDMWCYRRYGHNEADDPTLTQPLMYQQIAQHASTLKLYTAQLVEKQRIELHEVNELHDRARGRLDEAQEVAKKLQVAPRTATFGGVWQGLSWATEDRSADTGVEREKLQRIAELATQAPEDFSLHRTVQRIVK
;
A
#
# COMPACT_ATOMS: atom_id res chain seq x y z
N PHE A 1 -21.45 14.04 3.62
CA PHE A 1 -20.50 14.47 2.58
C PHE A 1 -20.94 15.79 1.98
N SER A 2 -20.01 16.74 1.82
CA SER A 2 -20.22 17.96 1.03
C SER A 2 -20.27 17.64 -0.48
N GLU A 3 -20.69 18.60 -1.29
CA GLU A 3 -20.66 18.42 -2.75
C GLU A 3 -19.22 18.28 -3.25
N ASP A 4 -18.29 19.05 -2.70
CA ASP A 4 -16.87 18.97 -3.05
C ASP A 4 -16.28 17.58 -2.72
N GLU A 5 -16.56 17.04 -1.54
CA GLU A 5 -16.12 15.68 -1.16
C GLU A 5 -16.69 14.60 -2.09
N MET A 6 -17.95 14.73 -2.50
CA MET A 6 -18.57 13.79 -3.46
C MET A 6 -17.93 13.89 -4.85
N CYS A 7 -17.64 15.10 -5.33
CA CYS A 7 -16.96 15.31 -6.61
C CYS A 7 -15.53 14.78 -6.60
N GLN A 8 -14.79 14.98 -5.51
CA GLN A 8 -13.45 14.42 -5.35
C GLN A 8 -13.46 12.90 -5.34
N LEU A 9 -14.35 12.31 -4.54
CA LEU A 9 -14.53 10.86 -4.49
C LEU A 9 -14.84 10.27 -5.87
N LEU A 10 -15.75 10.92 -6.62
CA LEU A 10 -16.07 10.52 -7.99
C LEU A 10 -14.86 10.65 -8.91
N SER A 11 -14.10 11.75 -8.84
CA SER A 11 -12.90 11.96 -9.63
C SER A 11 -11.86 10.85 -9.38
N ARG A 12 -11.62 10.48 -8.12
CA ARG A 12 -10.70 9.37 -7.76
C ARG A 12 -11.15 8.04 -8.34
N LEU A 13 -12.46 7.76 -8.32
CA LEU A 13 -13.00 6.53 -8.92
C LEU A 13 -12.87 6.53 -10.44
N VAL A 14 -13.11 7.67 -11.11
CA VAL A 14 -12.92 7.81 -12.56
C VAL A 14 -11.45 7.55 -12.92
N GLU A 15 -10.51 8.18 -12.23
CA GLU A 15 -9.08 7.99 -12.47
C GLU A 15 -8.66 6.52 -12.30
N ALA A 16 -9.13 5.88 -11.22
CA ALA A 16 -8.82 4.49 -10.92
C ALA A 16 -9.37 3.52 -11.98
N GLU A 17 -10.65 3.68 -12.37
CA GLU A 17 -11.29 2.80 -13.36
C GLU A 17 -10.71 3.03 -14.76
N GLU A 18 -10.54 4.29 -15.21
CA GLU A 18 -9.96 4.61 -16.52
C GLU A 18 -8.54 4.05 -16.69
N PHE A 19 -7.72 4.10 -15.63
CA PHE A 19 -6.39 3.51 -15.64
C PHE A 19 -6.42 2.00 -15.85
N GLU A 20 -7.29 1.29 -15.12
CA GLU A 20 -7.44 -0.16 -15.29
C GLU A 20 -7.97 -0.52 -16.69
N GLN A 21 -8.97 0.18 -17.18
CA GLN A 21 -9.54 -0.03 -18.52
C GLN A 21 -8.53 0.30 -19.62
N PHE A 22 -7.73 1.34 -19.44
CA PHE A 22 -6.65 1.70 -20.36
C PHE A 22 -5.63 0.57 -20.44
N LEU A 23 -5.14 0.07 -19.31
CA LEU A 23 -4.20 -1.05 -19.30
C LEU A 23 -4.81 -2.31 -19.89
N HIS A 24 -6.08 -2.59 -19.61
CA HIS A 24 -6.78 -3.76 -20.15
C HIS A 24 -6.86 -3.74 -21.67
N THR A 25 -7.15 -2.59 -22.26
CA THR A 25 -7.34 -2.44 -23.69
C THR A 25 -6.04 -2.27 -24.48
N ARG A 26 -5.03 -1.63 -23.90
CA ARG A 26 -3.77 -1.32 -24.60
C ARG A 26 -2.70 -2.41 -24.42
N TYR A 27 -2.71 -3.13 -23.28
CA TYR A 27 -1.68 -4.12 -22.91
C TYR A 27 -2.30 -5.49 -22.65
N ILE A 28 -2.98 -6.02 -23.66
CA ILE A 28 -3.74 -7.28 -23.59
C ILE A 28 -2.83 -8.42 -23.14
N GLY A 29 -3.27 -9.17 -22.13
CA GLY A 29 -2.58 -10.36 -21.60
C GLY A 29 -1.32 -10.09 -20.77
N GLN A 30 -0.90 -8.83 -20.63
CA GLN A 30 0.19 -8.50 -19.72
C GLN A 30 -0.29 -8.50 -18.26
N LYS A 31 0.48 -9.16 -17.38
CA LYS A 31 0.17 -9.22 -15.96
C LYS A 31 0.25 -7.83 -15.31
N ARG A 32 -0.80 -7.44 -14.62
CA ARG A 32 -0.92 -6.18 -13.89
C ARG A 32 -1.66 -6.34 -12.54
N PHE A 33 -2.34 -7.46 -12.32
CA PHE A 33 -3.17 -7.75 -11.14
C PHE A 33 -4.19 -6.65 -10.88
N SER A 34 -5.16 -6.55 -11.79
CA SER A 34 -6.16 -5.50 -11.84
C SER A 34 -6.89 -5.28 -10.50
N LEU A 35 -7.15 -3.99 -10.21
CA LEU A 35 -7.95 -3.56 -9.06
C LEU A 35 -9.45 -3.59 -9.37
N GLU A 36 -9.88 -3.81 -10.62
CA GLU A 36 -11.29 -3.72 -11.00
C GLU A 36 -12.21 -4.58 -10.12
N GLY A 37 -13.20 -3.93 -9.56
CA GLY A 37 -14.10 -4.44 -8.54
C GLY A 37 -13.74 -4.01 -7.12
N GLY A 38 -12.58 -3.40 -6.91
CA GLY A 38 -12.09 -2.88 -5.63
C GLY A 38 -11.55 -1.45 -5.72
N GLU A 39 -11.98 -0.66 -6.70
CA GLU A 39 -11.48 0.70 -6.98
C GLU A 39 -11.62 1.65 -5.79
N SER A 40 -12.57 1.39 -4.90
CA SER A 40 -12.74 2.14 -3.65
C SER A 40 -11.51 2.11 -2.72
N LEU A 41 -10.52 1.24 -2.98
CA LEU A 41 -9.23 1.27 -2.30
C LEU A 41 -8.51 2.61 -2.49
N ILE A 42 -8.61 3.23 -3.67
CA ILE A 42 -7.91 4.48 -3.97
C ILE A 42 -8.42 5.62 -3.11
N PRO A 43 -9.72 5.95 -3.11
CA PRO A 43 -10.24 6.98 -2.20
C PRO A 43 -10.13 6.60 -0.72
N LEU A 44 -10.11 5.31 -0.35
CA LEU A 44 -9.84 4.87 1.01
C LEU A 44 -8.45 5.31 1.46
N LEU A 45 -7.42 4.98 0.68
CA LEU A 45 -6.02 5.32 1.00
C LEU A 45 -5.78 6.84 1.01
N ASP A 46 -6.33 7.57 0.02
CA ASP A 46 -6.30 9.02 -0.05
C ASP A 46 -6.90 9.64 1.23
N THR A 47 -8.05 9.13 1.67
CA THR A 47 -8.73 9.58 2.90
C THR A 47 -7.91 9.31 4.15
N LEU A 48 -7.20 8.18 4.25
CA LEU A 48 -6.31 7.93 5.39
C LEU A 48 -5.22 9.01 5.49
N VAL A 49 -4.63 9.40 4.36
CA VAL A 49 -3.60 10.47 4.32
C VAL A 49 -4.20 11.82 4.70
N GLU A 50 -5.31 12.20 4.05
CA GLU A 50 -5.98 13.49 4.28
C GLU A 50 -6.48 13.64 5.72
N SER A 51 -7.03 12.57 6.33
CA SER A 51 -7.54 12.58 7.69
C SER A 51 -6.44 12.42 8.75
N GLY A 52 -5.33 11.79 8.43
CA GLY A 52 -4.18 11.62 9.32
C GLY A 52 -3.36 12.90 9.49
N ALA A 53 -3.18 13.67 8.41
CA ALA A 53 -2.38 14.88 8.41
C ALA A 53 -2.78 15.90 9.52
N PRO A 54 -4.05 16.27 9.70
CA PRO A 54 -4.44 17.17 10.79
C PRO A 54 -4.24 16.59 12.18
N GLN A 55 -4.14 15.26 12.30
CA GLN A 55 -3.88 14.52 13.54
C GLN A 55 -2.38 14.33 13.84
N GLY A 56 -1.50 14.94 13.03
CA GLY A 56 -0.06 14.94 13.28
C GLY A 56 0.71 13.86 12.50
N VAL A 57 0.09 13.17 11.57
CA VAL A 57 0.79 12.22 10.69
C VAL A 57 1.71 13.00 9.74
N ASP A 58 3.00 12.69 9.79
CA ASP A 58 4.03 13.23 8.92
C ASP A 58 4.45 12.23 7.83
N GLU A 59 4.28 10.94 8.10
CA GLU A 59 4.63 9.89 7.15
C GLU A 59 3.68 8.68 7.22
N VAL A 60 3.34 8.13 6.05
CA VAL A 60 2.62 6.85 5.93
C VAL A 60 3.51 5.86 5.17
N VAL A 61 3.77 4.72 5.80
CA VAL A 61 4.54 3.62 5.21
C VAL A 61 3.60 2.50 4.83
N ILE A 62 3.58 2.15 3.54
CA ILE A 62 2.62 1.22 2.97
C ILE A 62 3.30 -0.08 2.58
N GLY A 63 2.75 -1.20 3.06
CA GLY A 63 3.03 -2.54 2.56
C GLY A 63 1.79 -3.09 1.85
N MET A 64 1.97 -3.69 0.68
CA MET A 64 0.85 -4.28 -0.03
C MET A 64 1.28 -5.37 -0.99
N ALA A 65 0.39 -6.33 -1.24
CA ALA A 65 0.52 -7.31 -2.29
C ALA A 65 0.41 -6.67 -3.70
N HIS A 66 0.45 -7.48 -4.72
CA HIS A 66 0.48 -7.04 -6.12
C HIS A 66 -0.87 -6.46 -6.63
N ARG A 67 -2.03 -6.90 -6.08
CA ARG A 67 -3.34 -6.46 -6.59
C ARG A 67 -3.60 -4.97 -6.32
N GLY A 68 -3.85 -4.23 -7.41
CA GLY A 68 -4.08 -2.79 -7.35
C GLY A 68 -2.82 -1.95 -7.14
N ARG A 69 -1.63 -2.57 -7.06
CA ARG A 69 -0.38 -1.86 -6.77
C ARG A 69 -0.05 -0.80 -7.80
N LEU A 70 -0.26 -1.09 -9.10
CA LEU A 70 -0.02 -0.09 -10.16
C LEU A 70 -0.97 1.10 -10.05
N ASN A 71 -2.20 0.87 -9.64
CA ASN A 71 -3.18 1.91 -9.40
C ASN A 71 -2.80 2.79 -8.19
N VAL A 72 -2.33 2.17 -7.10
CA VAL A 72 -1.79 2.88 -5.92
C VAL A 72 -0.54 3.70 -6.28
N LEU A 73 0.37 3.14 -7.07
CA LEU A 73 1.55 3.88 -7.58
C LEU A 73 1.13 5.12 -8.39
N ALA A 74 0.12 4.98 -9.26
CA ALA A 74 -0.35 6.05 -10.12
C ALA A 74 -1.11 7.15 -9.35
N HIS A 75 -2.09 6.78 -8.52
CA HIS A 75 -3.09 7.71 -8.01
C HIS A 75 -2.88 8.15 -6.56
N LEU A 76 -2.18 7.36 -5.76
CA LEU A 76 -1.81 7.78 -4.40
C LEU A 76 -0.39 8.34 -4.33
N LEU A 77 0.57 7.66 -4.98
CA LEU A 77 1.98 8.05 -4.96
C LEU A 77 2.38 8.93 -6.15
N HIS A 78 1.44 9.23 -7.04
CA HIS A 78 1.64 10.09 -8.21
C HIS A 78 2.88 9.73 -9.04
N LYS A 79 3.22 8.42 -9.12
CA LYS A 79 4.24 7.96 -10.06
C LYS A 79 3.79 8.32 -11.48
N PRO A 80 4.60 9.03 -12.28
CA PRO A 80 4.19 9.46 -13.61
C PRO A 80 3.71 8.29 -14.47
N TYR A 81 2.60 8.45 -15.16
CA TYR A 81 2.04 7.39 -16.00
C TYR A 81 3.04 6.90 -17.05
N GLU A 82 3.79 7.81 -17.68
CA GLU A 82 4.83 7.45 -18.66
C GLU A 82 5.91 6.54 -18.07
N HIS A 83 6.22 6.65 -16.77
CA HIS A 83 7.14 5.75 -16.11
C HIS A 83 6.55 4.36 -15.92
N ILE A 84 5.27 4.28 -15.52
CA ILE A 84 4.56 3.00 -15.39
C ILE A 84 4.39 2.34 -16.76
N LEU A 85 3.96 3.12 -17.76
CA LEU A 85 3.68 2.62 -19.10
C LEU A 85 4.94 2.20 -19.86
N SER A 86 6.11 2.83 -19.60
CA SER A 86 7.38 2.43 -20.21
C SER A 86 7.77 1.00 -19.86
N GLU A 87 7.40 0.51 -18.68
CA GLU A 87 7.62 -0.88 -18.27
C GLU A 87 6.74 -1.87 -19.07
N PHE A 88 5.58 -1.43 -19.56
CA PHE A 88 4.73 -2.21 -20.47
C PHE A 88 5.20 -2.16 -21.92
N GLU A 89 5.80 -1.04 -22.34
CA GLU A 89 6.37 -0.86 -23.69
C GLU A 89 7.72 -1.58 -23.86
N GLY A 90 8.26 -2.19 -22.78
CA GLY A 90 9.51 -2.93 -22.84
C GLY A 90 10.75 -2.05 -22.89
N ALA A 91 10.69 -0.85 -22.33
CA ALA A 91 11.86 0.00 -22.16
C ALA A 91 12.96 -0.79 -21.41
N ALA A 92 14.17 -0.77 -21.96
CA ALA A 92 15.28 -1.52 -21.41
C ALA A 92 15.65 -1.00 -20.01
N ASP A 93 16.04 -1.92 -19.13
CA ASP A 93 16.78 -1.55 -17.94
C ASP A 93 18.12 -0.90 -18.36
N ASP A 94 18.60 0.08 -17.63
CA ASP A 94 19.86 0.80 -17.96
C ASP A 94 21.13 -0.05 -17.81
N GLY A 95 20.97 -1.35 -17.55
CA GLY A 95 22.05 -2.36 -17.52
C GLY A 95 23.02 -2.22 -16.37
N ARG A 96 22.74 -1.39 -15.36
CA ARG A 96 23.63 -1.20 -14.19
C ARG A 96 23.37 -2.16 -13.04
N GLY A 97 22.55 -3.19 -13.26
CA GLY A 97 22.47 -4.37 -12.39
C GLY A 97 21.67 -4.21 -11.10
N ASP A 98 21.03 -3.06 -10.85
CA ASP A 98 20.34 -2.82 -9.58
C ASP A 98 18.84 -3.12 -9.63
N THR A 99 18.31 -3.42 -10.81
CA THR A 99 16.89 -3.76 -11.03
C THR A 99 16.70 -5.05 -11.84
N GLU A 100 17.76 -5.82 -12.07
CA GLU A 100 17.67 -7.07 -12.84
C GLU A 100 16.67 -8.03 -12.19
N GLY A 101 15.55 -8.21 -12.87
CA GLY A 101 14.63 -9.31 -12.63
C GLY A 101 13.43 -9.02 -11.73
N ASP A 102 13.24 -7.81 -11.21
CA ASP A 102 12.00 -7.52 -10.49
C ASP A 102 10.90 -7.07 -11.44
N VAL A 103 9.66 -7.41 -11.09
CA VAL A 103 8.49 -7.16 -11.92
C VAL A 103 7.79 -5.88 -11.51
N LYS A 104 7.18 -5.18 -12.49
CA LYS A 104 6.50 -3.89 -12.29
C LYS A 104 5.55 -3.81 -11.09
N TYR A 105 4.90 -4.92 -10.74
CA TYR A 105 3.96 -5.01 -9.63
C TYR A 105 4.60 -5.36 -8.27
N HIS A 106 5.93 -5.35 -8.17
CA HIS A 106 6.68 -5.43 -6.90
C HIS A 106 7.40 -4.13 -6.54
N MET A 107 7.46 -3.18 -7.48
CA MET A 107 8.23 -1.93 -7.31
C MET A 107 7.69 -1.08 -6.16
N GLY A 108 8.63 -0.51 -5.42
CA GLY A 108 8.37 0.53 -4.41
C GLY A 108 8.41 1.93 -5.01
N TYR A 109 7.92 2.88 -4.26
CA TYR A 109 7.99 4.31 -4.63
C TYR A 109 7.80 5.17 -3.38
N SER A 110 8.33 6.40 -3.40
CA SER A 110 8.03 7.38 -2.36
C SER A 110 7.66 8.73 -2.98
N TYR A 111 6.78 9.46 -2.28
CA TYR A 111 6.24 10.72 -2.74
C TYR A 111 5.92 11.65 -1.56
N ASP A 112 6.20 12.93 -1.73
CA ASP A 112 5.82 13.97 -0.76
C ASP A 112 4.45 14.53 -1.15
N HIS A 113 3.41 14.01 -0.55
CA HIS A 113 2.03 14.45 -0.76
C HIS A 113 1.75 15.76 -0.03
N VAL A 114 1.11 16.69 -0.72
CA VAL A 114 0.60 17.91 -0.11
C VAL A 114 -0.92 17.79 0.00
N THR A 115 -1.43 17.69 1.22
CA THR A 115 -2.85 17.55 1.48
C THR A 115 -3.62 18.81 1.05
N GLU A 116 -4.94 18.69 0.92
CA GLU A 116 -5.82 19.83 0.62
C GLU A 116 -5.66 20.98 1.61
N ALA A 117 -5.40 20.68 2.88
CA ALA A 117 -5.11 21.64 3.92
C ALA A 117 -3.68 22.23 3.85
N GLY A 118 -2.89 21.87 2.83
CA GLY A 118 -1.52 22.35 2.61
C GLY A 118 -0.47 21.71 3.51
N ARG A 119 -0.77 20.65 4.23
CA ARG A 119 0.23 19.90 5.02
C ARG A 119 0.96 18.88 4.14
N LYS A 120 2.25 18.75 4.37
CA LYS A 120 3.08 17.76 3.69
C LYS A 120 3.07 16.46 4.49
N VAL A 121 2.77 15.34 3.81
CA VAL A 121 2.87 13.98 4.33
C VAL A 121 3.75 13.17 3.39
N HIS A 122 4.78 12.53 3.92
CA HIS A 122 5.63 11.64 3.13
C HIS A 122 4.95 10.27 2.98
N LEU A 123 4.76 9.82 1.75
CA LEU A 123 4.21 8.50 1.44
C LEU A 123 5.31 7.59 0.94
N SER A 124 5.45 6.41 1.50
CA SER A 124 6.38 5.40 1.00
C SER A 124 5.71 4.04 0.85
N LEU A 125 5.74 3.51 -0.36
CA LEU A 125 5.34 2.15 -0.68
C LEU A 125 6.58 1.28 -0.77
N SER A 126 6.69 0.31 0.13
CA SER A 126 7.84 -0.62 0.13
C SER A 126 7.80 -1.56 -1.07
N TYR A 127 8.97 -2.02 -1.50
CA TYR A 127 9.07 -3.17 -2.40
C TYR A 127 8.39 -4.39 -1.78
N ASN A 128 7.86 -5.27 -2.62
CA ASN A 128 7.14 -6.46 -2.17
C ASN A 128 7.63 -7.70 -2.94
N PRO A 129 7.93 -8.83 -2.28
CA PRO A 129 8.22 -10.08 -2.95
C PRO A 129 6.95 -10.79 -3.41
N SER A 130 7.07 -11.85 -4.19
CA SER A 130 5.94 -12.74 -4.53
C SER A 130 5.40 -13.53 -3.33
N HIS A 131 6.17 -13.63 -2.25
CA HIS A 131 5.76 -14.29 -1.02
C HIS A 131 4.81 -13.37 -0.26
N LEU A 132 3.51 -13.68 -0.33
CA LEU A 132 2.46 -12.88 0.27
C LEU A 132 2.67 -12.72 1.79
N GLU A 133 2.38 -11.53 2.30
CA GLU A 133 2.40 -11.11 3.71
C GLU A 133 3.80 -11.03 4.35
N LEU A 134 4.89 -11.44 3.67
CA LEU A 134 6.25 -11.27 4.22
C LEU A 134 6.67 -9.80 4.36
N VAL A 135 6.00 -8.90 3.68
CA VAL A 135 6.23 -7.46 3.79
C VAL A 135 5.70 -6.88 5.12
N ASP A 136 4.74 -7.54 5.77
CA ASP A 136 4.07 -7.03 6.96
C ASP A 136 5.08 -6.70 8.10
N PRO A 137 5.85 -7.66 8.62
CA PRO A 137 6.83 -7.35 9.66
C PRO A 137 7.96 -6.45 9.17
N VAL A 138 8.23 -6.39 7.86
CA VAL A 138 9.20 -5.46 7.28
C VAL A 138 8.71 -4.02 7.42
N ILE A 139 7.44 -3.75 7.11
CA ILE A 139 6.82 -2.43 7.31
C ILE A 139 6.86 -2.03 8.77
N GLU A 140 6.48 -2.94 9.68
CA GLU A 140 6.54 -2.65 11.11
C GLU A 140 7.96 -2.26 11.56
N GLY A 141 8.97 -2.99 11.09
CA GLY A 141 10.37 -2.68 11.37
C GLY A 141 10.82 -1.32 10.79
N ILE A 142 10.39 -0.98 9.56
CA ILE A 142 10.67 0.32 8.94
C ILE A 142 10.02 1.45 9.75
N VAL A 143 8.75 1.30 10.11
CA VAL A 143 8.02 2.30 10.92
C VAL A 143 8.66 2.47 12.27
N TYR A 144 8.95 1.39 12.98
CA TYR A 144 9.62 1.42 14.27
C TYR A 144 10.95 2.20 14.21
N ALA A 145 11.77 1.92 13.19
CA ALA A 145 13.06 2.62 13.01
C ALA A 145 12.86 4.11 12.71
N LYS A 146 11.86 4.48 11.88
CA LYS A 146 11.54 5.88 11.56
C LYS A 146 10.99 6.62 12.79
N GLN A 147 10.11 6.00 13.58
CA GLN A 147 9.62 6.55 14.83
C GLN A 147 10.76 6.81 15.83
N ALA A 148 11.67 5.85 15.98
CA ALA A 148 12.86 6.02 16.82
C ALA A 148 13.76 7.17 16.32
N TYR A 149 13.98 7.29 15.02
CA TYR A 149 14.75 8.38 14.40
C TYR A 149 14.11 9.76 14.64
N LEU A 150 12.79 9.84 14.49
CA LEU A 150 12.01 11.07 14.70
C LEU A 150 11.70 11.36 16.18
N ARG A 151 12.06 10.48 17.09
CA ARG A 151 11.68 10.53 18.51
C ARG A 151 10.16 10.60 18.71
N ASP A 152 9.45 9.82 17.90
CA ASP A 152 7.99 9.67 17.95
C ASP A 152 7.62 8.56 18.95
N GLU A 153 7.76 8.87 20.24
CA GLU A 153 7.53 7.91 21.35
C GLU A 153 6.07 7.42 21.41
N GLU A 154 5.13 8.23 20.93
CA GLU A 154 3.71 7.88 20.92
C GLU A 154 3.27 7.16 19.62
N GLY A 155 4.14 7.02 18.65
CA GLY A 155 3.84 6.39 17.37
C GLY A 155 2.73 7.09 16.58
N THR A 156 2.63 8.42 16.66
CA THR A 156 1.57 9.20 16.00
C THR A 156 1.97 9.80 14.67
N ARG A 157 3.27 9.99 14.45
CA ARG A 157 3.79 10.73 13.29
C ARG A 157 4.07 9.84 12.10
N VAL A 158 4.49 8.59 12.35
CA VAL A 158 4.75 7.59 11.30
C VAL A 158 3.75 6.45 11.45
N VAL A 159 2.91 6.25 10.44
CA VAL A 159 1.78 5.31 10.49
C VAL A 159 1.99 4.17 9.50
N PRO A 160 1.97 2.89 9.94
CA PRO A 160 1.96 1.75 9.04
C PRO A 160 0.56 1.52 8.45
N VAL A 161 0.52 1.21 7.15
CA VAL A 161 -0.68 0.77 6.44
C VAL A 161 -0.35 -0.51 5.68
N LEU A 162 -1.09 -1.57 5.94
CA LEU A 162 -0.93 -2.87 5.29
C LEU A 162 -2.17 -3.23 4.47
N VAL A 163 -1.97 -3.56 3.19
CA VAL A 163 -3.06 -3.93 2.27
C VAL A 163 -2.92 -5.39 1.87
N HIS A 164 -3.90 -6.18 2.24
CA HIS A 164 -3.91 -7.64 2.16
C HIS A 164 -4.92 -8.17 1.16
N GLY A 165 -4.68 -9.37 0.62
CA GLY A 165 -5.73 -10.20 0.05
C GLY A 165 -6.36 -11.06 1.15
N GLU A 166 -7.67 -11.30 1.11
CA GLU A 166 -8.39 -11.95 2.21
C GLU A 166 -7.93 -13.40 2.49
N ALA A 167 -7.59 -14.15 1.46
CA ALA A 167 -7.14 -15.52 1.62
C ALA A 167 -5.72 -15.58 2.22
N ALA A 168 -4.84 -14.66 1.82
CA ALA A 168 -3.50 -14.55 2.38
C ALA A 168 -3.56 -14.11 3.84
N PHE A 169 -4.34 -13.09 4.15
CA PHE A 169 -4.53 -12.60 5.53
C PHE A 169 -5.03 -13.70 6.48
N THR A 170 -5.97 -14.52 6.02
CA THR A 170 -6.48 -15.65 6.82
C THR A 170 -5.48 -16.78 6.96
N GLY A 171 -4.74 -17.10 5.88
CA GLY A 171 -4.02 -18.37 5.76
C GLY A 171 -2.52 -18.32 6.00
N GLN A 172 -1.89 -17.15 5.83
CA GLN A 172 -0.44 -17.00 6.02
C GLN A 172 -0.09 -16.83 7.50
N GLY A 173 0.69 -17.76 8.06
CA GLY A 173 1.05 -17.74 9.48
C GLY A 173 1.76 -16.47 9.94
N ILE A 174 2.51 -15.82 9.04
CA ILE A 174 3.22 -14.57 9.34
C ILE A 174 2.27 -13.42 9.70
N VAL A 175 1.02 -13.44 9.22
CA VAL A 175 0.00 -12.45 9.62
C VAL A 175 -0.29 -12.57 11.12
N ALA A 176 -0.57 -13.79 11.59
CA ALA A 176 -0.80 -14.02 13.02
C ALA A 176 0.42 -13.68 13.87
N GLU A 177 1.63 -13.94 13.38
CA GLU A 177 2.87 -13.57 14.04
C GLU A 177 3.03 -12.04 14.11
N THR A 178 2.79 -11.32 13.02
CA THR A 178 2.85 -9.85 12.98
C THR A 178 1.83 -9.23 13.93
N LEU A 179 0.58 -9.71 13.89
CA LEU A 179 -0.47 -9.27 14.82
C LEU A 179 -0.08 -9.50 16.29
N ASN A 180 0.55 -10.64 16.61
CA ASN A 180 1.03 -10.89 17.98
C ASN A 180 2.16 -9.93 18.42
N LEU A 181 2.98 -9.48 17.48
CA LEU A 181 4.06 -8.54 17.78
C LEU A 181 3.55 -7.13 18.07
N SER A 182 2.40 -6.74 17.51
CA SER A 182 1.87 -5.37 17.57
C SER A 182 1.64 -4.87 19.00
N GLU A 183 1.30 -5.78 19.93
CA GLU A 183 1.02 -5.47 21.35
C GLU A 183 2.21 -5.74 22.29
N LEU A 184 3.38 -6.07 21.73
CA LEU A 184 4.57 -6.36 22.54
C LEU A 184 5.47 -5.12 22.67
N ASP A 185 5.97 -4.89 23.88
CA ASP A 185 7.01 -3.90 24.15
C ASP A 185 8.23 -4.16 23.24
N GLY A 186 8.71 -3.13 22.55
CA GLY A 186 9.85 -3.22 21.65
C GLY A 186 9.52 -3.62 20.20
N TYR A 187 8.25 -3.93 19.89
CA TYR A 187 7.77 -4.18 18.53
C TYR A 187 6.62 -3.24 18.15
N GLY A 188 5.85 -2.74 19.10
CA GLY A 188 4.69 -1.89 18.86
C GLY A 188 5.04 -0.60 18.11
N THR A 189 4.22 -0.26 17.13
CA THR A 189 4.34 0.95 16.28
C THR A 189 3.23 1.96 16.54
N GLY A 190 2.46 1.78 17.62
CA GLY A 190 1.29 2.62 17.92
C GLY A 190 0.09 2.27 17.05
N GLY A 191 0.01 1.01 16.61
CA GLY A 191 -1.07 0.44 15.82
C GLY A 191 -0.89 0.56 14.31
N THR A 192 -1.38 -0.44 13.60
CA THR A 192 -1.35 -0.57 12.13
C THR A 192 -2.77 -0.48 11.58
N ILE A 193 -2.94 0.17 10.44
CA ILE A 193 -4.21 0.13 9.69
C ILE A 193 -4.10 -0.97 8.65
N HIS A 194 -4.86 -2.04 8.86
CA HIS A 194 -4.96 -3.16 7.92
C HIS A 194 -6.17 -2.99 7.00
N ILE A 195 -5.97 -3.14 5.71
CA ILE A 195 -7.01 -3.06 4.69
C ILE A 195 -7.07 -4.40 3.97
N ILE A 196 -8.20 -5.08 4.04
CA ILE A 196 -8.41 -6.35 3.37
C ILE A 196 -9.17 -6.11 2.07
N ILE A 197 -8.54 -6.34 0.92
CA ILE A 197 -9.24 -6.40 -0.37
C ILE A 197 -9.94 -7.76 -0.44
N ASN A 198 -11.15 -7.81 0.11
CA ASN A 198 -11.93 -9.03 0.21
C ASN A 198 -12.73 -9.29 -1.07
N ASN A 199 -12.06 -9.77 -2.09
CA ASN A 199 -12.69 -10.10 -3.36
C ASN A 199 -13.28 -11.52 -3.42
N GLN A 200 -13.29 -12.23 -2.29
CA GLN A 200 -13.94 -13.52 -2.08
C GLN A 200 -13.35 -14.66 -2.91
N LEU A 201 -12.09 -14.53 -3.35
CA LEU A 201 -11.36 -15.56 -4.11
C LEU A 201 -9.88 -15.57 -3.75
N GLY A 202 -9.41 -16.67 -3.17
CA GLY A 202 -7.99 -16.95 -2.97
C GLY A 202 -7.40 -17.70 -4.16
N TYR A 203 -6.77 -17.02 -5.12
CA TYR A 203 -6.34 -17.58 -6.41
C TYR A 203 -7.56 -18.13 -7.17
N THR A 204 -7.92 -19.40 -6.98
CA THR A 204 -9.12 -20.08 -7.55
C THR A 204 -10.04 -20.65 -6.47
N ALA A 205 -9.69 -20.52 -5.19
CA ALA A 205 -10.45 -21.11 -4.10
C ALA A 205 -11.49 -20.13 -3.54
N THR A 206 -12.67 -20.64 -3.26
CA THR A 206 -13.77 -19.89 -2.62
C THR A 206 -13.51 -19.68 -1.12
N PRO A 207 -14.24 -18.77 -0.44
CA PRO A 207 -14.11 -18.61 1.00
C PRO A 207 -14.32 -19.90 1.79
N GLN A 208 -15.24 -20.76 1.37
CA GLN A 208 -15.56 -22.04 2.01
C GLN A 208 -14.41 -23.06 1.87
N GLU A 209 -13.57 -22.91 0.85
CA GLU A 209 -12.39 -23.76 0.63
C GLU A 209 -11.14 -23.21 1.32
N THR A 210 -11.11 -21.91 1.65
CA THR A 210 -9.93 -21.25 2.21
C THR A 210 -9.97 -21.09 3.72
N ARG A 211 -11.16 -20.99 4.33
CA ARG A 211 -11.30 -20.74 5.78
C ARG A 211 -12.57 -21.35 6.36
N PHE A 212 -12.49 -21.69 7.63
CA PHE A 212 -13.64 -22.16 8.42
C PHE A 212 -14.45 -20.99 8.96
N SER A 213 -13.80 -19.88 9.31
CA SER A 213 -14.45 -18.71 9.90
C SER A 213 -15.27 -17.94 8.86
N PRO A 214 -16.36 -17.25 9.29
CA PRO A 214 -17.19 -16.44 8.38
C PRO A 214 -16.43 -15.28 7.77
N TYR A 215 -15.50 -14.66 8.52
CA TYR A 215 -14.76 -13.49 8.09
C TYR A 215 -13.24 -13.77 7.96
N PRO A 216 -12.57 -13.23 6.95
CA PRO A 216 -11.12 -13.35 6.84
C PRO A 216 -10.39 -12.67 8.02
N THR A 217 -11.04 -11.70 8.64
CA THR A 217 -10.54 -10.90 9.75
C THR A 217 -10.62 -11.59 11.10
N ASP A 218 -11.17 -12.81 11.17
CA ASP A 218 -11.30 -13.53 12.45
C ASP A 218 -9.94 -13.87 13.08
N VAL A 219 -8.85 -13.93 12.31
CA VAL A 219 -7.48 -14.08 12.81
C VAL A 219 -7.09 -12.92 13.73
N ALA A 220 -7.58 -11.71 13.50
CA ALA A 220 -7.28 -10.53 14.30
C ALA A 220 -8.04 -10.48 15.65
N LYS A 221 -8.97 -11.40 15.89
CA LYS A 221 -9.60 -11.54 17.22
C LYS A 221 -8.60 -11.87 18.31
N GLN A 222 -7.45 -12.46 17.96
CA GLN A 222 -6.38 -12.73 18.94
C GLN A 222 -5.84 -11.48 19.64
N ILE A 223 -5.85 -10.32 18.95
CA ILE A 223 -5.42 -9.03 19.51
C ILE A 223 -6.61 -8.10 19.81
N GLN A 224 -7.85 -8.57 19.62
CA GLN A 224 -9.08 -7.82 19.86
C GLN A 224 -9.18 -6.50 19.05
N ALA A 225 -8.54 -6.44 17.88
CA ALA A 225 -8.58 -5.28 17.02
C ALA A 225 -10.02 -5.01 16.53
N PRO A 226 -10.46 -3.75 16.45
CA PRO A 226 -11.74 -3.41 15.83
C PRO A 226 -11.72 -3.69 14.34
N VAL A 227 -12.84 -4.15 13.80
CA VAL A 227 -13.01 -4.48 12.39
C VAL A 227 -14.21 -3.72 11.83
N PHE A 228 -13.99 -2.98 10.74
CA PHE A 228 -15.01 -2.31 9.96
C PHE A 228 -15.27 -3.09 8.69
N HIS A 229 -16.47 -3.69 8.56
CA HIS A 229 -16.89 -4.33 7.32
C HIS A 229 -17.61 -3.31 6.43
N VAL A 230 -17.09 -3.09 5.23
CA VAL A 230 -17.63 -2.13 4.27
C VAL A 230 -17.79 -2.75 2.89
N ASN A 231 -18.82 -2.32 2.17
CA ASN A 231 -19.04 -2.72 0.78
C ASN A 231 -18.36 -1.72 -0.15
N ALA A 232 -17.42 -2.21 -1.00
CA ALA A 232 -16.70 -1.39 -1.97
C ALA A 232 -17.62 -0.69 -2.99
N ASP A 233 -18.81 -1.21 -3.26
CA ASP A 233 -19.79 -0.56 -4.12
C ASP A 233 -20.44 0.68 -3.48
N ASN A 234 -20.17 0.92 -2.19
CA ASN A 234 -20.56 2.14 -1.50
C ASN A 234 -19.31 2.93 -1.07
N PRO A 235 -18.72 3.72 -1.97
CA PRO A 235 -17.46 4.40 -1.72
C PRO A 235 -17.55 5.43 -0.59
N GLU A 236 -18.71 6.05 -0.34
CA GLU A 236 -18.91 6.94 0.81
C GLU A 236 -18.74 6.19 2.14
N SER A 237 -19.29 4.98 2.27
CA SER A 237 -19.12 4.15 3.46
C SER A 237 -17.66 3.71 3.65
N VAL A 238 -16.95 3.43 2.55
CA VAL A 238 -15.53 3.08 2.57
C VAL A 238 -14.68 4.24 3.09
N VAL A 239 -14.90 5.43 2.56
CA VAL A 239 -14.24 6.68 3.02
C VAL A 239 -14.55 6.98 4.48
N GLN A 240 -15.81 6.80 4.90
CA GLN A 240 -16.17 7.01 6.30
C GLN A 240 -15.47 6.02 7.23
N ALA A 241 -15.36 4.76 6.85
CA ALA A 241 -14.61 3.77 7.62
C ALA A 241 -13.12 4.11 7.71
N ALA A 242 -12.52 4.63 6.64
CA ALA A 242 -11.14 5.09 6.64
C ALA A 242 -10.91 6.24 7.63
N ARG A 243 -11.80 7.23 7.66
CA ARG A 243 -11.74 8.34 8.64
C ARG A 243 -11.80 7.82 10.08
N VAL A 244 -12.77 6.95 10.36
CA VAL A 244 -12.93 6.39 11.70
C VAL A 244 -11.75 5.51 12.09
N ALA A 245 -11.21 4.71 11.16
CA ALA A 245 -10.04 3.87 11.41
C ALA A 245 -8.80 4.69 11.75
N MET A 246 -8.52 5.76 11.00
CA MET A 246 -7.41 6.67 11.30
C MET A 246 -7.58 7.34 12.66
N GLU A 247 -8.77 7.88 12.93
CA GLU A 247 -9.07 8.53 14.20
C GLU A 247 -8.96 7.55 15.39
N PHE A 248 -9.46 6.34 15.24
CA PHE A 248 -9.40 5.29 16.25
C PHE A 248 -7.95 4.90 16.53
N ARG A 249 -7.16 4.60 15.48
CA ARG A 249 -5.73 4.28 15.59
C ARG A 249 -4.96 5.40 16.29
N GLN A 250 -5.15 6.64 15.88
CA GLN A 250 -4.46 7.79 16.46
C GLN A 250 -4.82 8.02 17.92
N ARG A 251 -6.04 7.69 18.31
CA ARG A 251 -6.52 7.86 19.70
C ARG A 251 -6.11 6.72 20.63
N PHE A 252 -6.25 5.47 20.15
CA PHE A 252 -6.10 4.28 21.02
C PHE A 252 -4.77 3.55 20.83
N LYS A 253 -4.01 3.84 19.80
CA LYS A 253 -2.67 3.26 19.51
C LYS A 253 -2.67 1.74 19.36
N VAL A 254 -3.71 1.20 18.79
CA VAL A 254 -3.89 -0.23 18.51
C VAL A 254 -4.22 -0.45 17.02
N ASP A 255 -4.04 -1.67 16.56
CA ASP A 255 -4.37 -2.05 15.20
C ASP A 255 -5.85 -1.87 14.91
N VAL A 256 -6.16 -1.50 13.66
CA VAL A 256 -7.53 -1.34 13.14
C VAL A 256 -7.63 -2.03 11.79
N ILE A 257 -8.74 -2.71 11.54
CA ILE A 257 -8.92 -3.47 10.30
C ILE A 257 -10.13 -2.96 9.54
N ILE A 258 -9.96 -2.74 8.25
CA ILE A 258 -11.02 -2.44 7.29
C ILE A 258 -11.16 -3.64 6.36
N ASP A 259 -12.24 -4.39 6.49
CA ASP A 259 -12.60 -5.49 5.59
C ASP A 259 -13.48 -4.94 4.46
N MET A 260 -12.84 -4.61 3.34
CA MET A 260 -13.49 -4.04 2.17
C MET A 260 -13.99 -5.16 1.27
N TRP A 261 -15.27 -5.48 1.35
CA TRP A 261 -15.94 -6.47 0.52
C TRP A 261 -16.12 -5.98 -0.90
N CYS A 262 -15.53 -6.71 -1.83
CA CYS A 262 -15.52 -6.36 -3.24
C CYS A 262 -15.59 -7.63 -4.10
N TYR A 263 -15.34 -7.50 -5.39
CA TYR A 263 -15.21 -8.62 -6.30
C TYR A 263 -13.93 -8.47 -7.14
N ARG A 264 -13.55 -9.50 -7.85
CA ARG A 264 -12.41 -9.51 -8.77
C ARG A 264 -12.93 -9.67 -10.20
N ARG A 265 -12.79 -8.64 -11.02
CA ARG A 265 -13.35 -8.62 -12.39
C ARG A 265 -12.74 -9.70 -13.29
N TYR A 266 -11.44 -9.92 -13.21
CA TYR A 266 -10.69 -10.85 -14.05
C TYR A 266 -10.15 -12.03 -13.24
N GLY A 267 -9.33 -12.90 -13.85
CA GLY A 267 -8.63 -13.98 -13.17
C GLY A 267 -7.69 -13.50 -12.07
N HIS A 268 -6.93 -14.42 -11.50
CA HIS A 268 -5.90 -14.04 -10.53
C HIS A 268 -4.91 -13.06 -11.16
N ASN A 269 -4.52 -13.31 -12.40
CA ASN A 269 -3.86 -12.37 -13.28
C ASN A 269 -4.57 -12.37 -14.66
N GLU A 270 -4.17 -11.49 -15.56
CA GLU A 270 -4.83 -11.25 -16.84
C GLU A 270 -4.66 -12.38 -17.88
N ALA A 271 -3.79 -13.36 -17.60
CA ALA A 271 -3.65 -14.56 -18.43
C ALA A 271 -4.60 -15.71 -18.00
N ASP A 272 -5.24 -15.59 -16.83
CA ASP A 272 -6.12 -16.62 -16.27
C ASP A 272 -7.57 -16.41 -16.74
N ASP A 273 -8.25 -17.48 -17.12
CA ASP A 273 -9.68 -17.46 -17.34
C ASP A 273 -10.42 -17.98 -16.09
N PRO A 274 -11.02 -17.10 -15.30
CA PRO A 274 -11.67 -17.49 -14.05
C PRO A 274 -12.99 -18.22 -14.26
N THR A 275 -13.56 -18.20 -15.45
CA THR A 275 -14.80 -18.92 -15.78
C THR A 275 -14.62 -20.43 -15.77
N LEU A 276 -13.36 -20.90 -15.91
CA LEU A 276 -13.03 -22.32 -15.85
C LEU A 276 -13.19 -22.90 -14.44
N THR A 277 -13.02 -22.08 -13.41
CA THR A 277 -13.10 -22.52 -12.00
C THR A 277 -14.35 -22.03 -11.30
N GLN A 278 -14.81 -20.79 -11.54
CA GLN A 278 -15.98 -20.19 -10.91
C GLN A 278 -16.99 -19.65 -11.95
N PRO A 279 -17.59 -20.50 -12.79
CA PRO A 279 -18.44 -20.05 -13.90
C PRO A 279 -19.68 -19.27 -13.42
N LEU A 280 -20.34 -19.70 -12.35
CA LEU A 280 -21.55 -19.04 -11.83
C LEU A 280 -21.23 -17.67 -11.22
N MET A 281 -20.17 -17.56 -10.46
CA MET A 281 -19.73 -16.30 -9.87
C MET A 281 -19.38 -15.29 -10.98
N TYR A 282 -18.62 -15.70 -11.99
CA TYR A 282 -18.22 -14.80 -13.06
C TYR A 282 -19.35 -14.45 -14.03
N GLN A 283 -20.37 -15.29 -14.11
CA GLN A 283 -21.62 -14.91 -14.81
C GLN A 283 -22.33 -13.73 -14.10
N GLN A 284 -22.31 -13.72 -12.76
CA GLN A 284 -22.85 -12.60 -11.97
C GLN A 284 -21.96 -11.37 -12.08
N ILE A 285 -20.64 -11.53 -11.92
CA ILE A 285 -19.65 -10.44 -12.04
C ILE A 285 -19.73 -9.75 -13.41
N ALA A 286 -19.92 -10.50 -14.49
CA ALA A 286 -20.05 -9.94 -15.83
C ALA A 286 -21.26 -9.01 -16.00
N GLN A 287 -22.31 -9.23 -15.21
CA GLN A 287 -23.54 -8.43 -15.23
C GLN A 287 -23.53 -7.30 -14.18
N HIS A 288 -22.56 -7.34 -13.25
CA HIS A 288 -22.48 -6.36 -12.19
C HIS A 288 -21.87 -5.05 -12.70
N ALA A 289 -22.54 -3.93 -12.41
CA ALA A 289 -22.05 -2.61 -12.75
C ALA A 289 -20.80 -2.27 -11.91
N SER A 290 -19.86 -1.51 -12.47
CA SER A 290 -18.70 -1.06 -11.68
C SER A 290 -19.12 -0.10 -10.57
N THR A 291 -18.30 -0.01 -9.52
CA THR A 291 -18.50 0.94 -8.41
C THR A 291 -18.70 2.37 -8.93
N LEU A 292 -17.92 2.79 -9.91
CA LEU A 292 -18.05 4.10 -10.55
C LEU A 292 -19.44 4.30 -11.17
N LYS A 293 -19.93 3.30 -11.92
CA LYS A 293 -21.28 3.38 -12.54
C LYS A 293 -22.36 3.45 -11.50
N LEU A 294 -22.27 2.65 -10.43
CA LEU A 294 -23.24 2.66 -9.33
C LEU A 294 -23.23 4.01 -8.62
N TYR A 295 -22.07 4.54 -8.30
CA TYR A 295 -21.94 5.81 -7.61
C TYR A 295 -22.38 7.00 -8.49
N THR A 296 -22.00 7.01 -9.77
CA THR A 296 -22.49 8.01 -10.73
C THR A 296 -24.00 8.03 -10.80
N ALA A 297 -24.64 6.86 -10.96
CA ALA A 297 -26.11 6.77 -11.00
C ALA A 297 -26.75 7.35 -9.73
N GLN A 298 -26.19 7.03 -8.56
CA GLN A 298 -26.65 7.57 -7.28
C GLN A 298 -26.53 9.10 -7.19
N LEU A 299 -25.41 9.68 -7.64
CA LEU A 299 -25.21 11.12 -7.60
C LEU A 299 -26.12 11.87 -8.59
N VAL A 300 -26.32 11.32 -9.79
CA VAL A 300 -27.25 11.89 -10.79
C VAL A 300 -28.69 11.81 -10.30
N GLU A 301 -29.12 10.68 -9.73
CA GLU A 301 -30.47 10.53 -9.14
C GLU A 301 -30.72 11.54 -8.02
N LYS A 302 -29.70 11.80 -7.20
CA LYS A 302 -29.73 12.80 -6.12
C LYS A 302 -29.52 14.25 -6.60
N GLN A 303 -29.37 14.46 -7.91
CA GLN A 303 -29.11 15.77 -8.55
C GLN A 303 -27.87 16.47 -7.96
N ARG A 304 -26.81 15.71 -7.67
CA ARG A 304 -25.54 16.20 -7.14
C ARG A 304 -24.51 16.46 -8.23
N ILE A 305 -24.65 15.79 -9.37
CA ILE A 305 -23.79 15.94 -10.54
C ILE A 305 -24.61 15.73 -11.82
N GLU A 306 -24.18 16.35 -12.92
CA GLU A 306 -24.76 16.11 -14.23
C GLU A 306 -23.87 15.14 -15.04
N LEU A 307 -24.48 14.37 -15.94
CA LEU A 307 -23.74 13.37 -16.76
C LEU A 307 -22.64 13.99 -17.63
N HIS A 308 -22.80 15.23 -18.06
CA HIS A 308 -21.76 15.87 -18.86
C HIS A 308 -20.49 16.13 -18.03
N GLU A 309 -20.60 16.47 -16.76
CA GLU A 309 -19.45 16.68 -15.85
C GLU A 309 -18.69 15.36 -15.64
N VAL A 310 -19.41 14.25 -15.52
CA VAL A 310 -18.80 12.91 -15.44
C VAL A 310 -18.04 12.57 -16.71
N ASN A 311 -18.62 12.85 -17.90
CA ASN A 311 -17.94 12.63 -19.17
C ASN A 311 -16.66 13.48 -19.31
N GLU A 312 -16.68 14.72 -18.84
CA GLU A 312 -15.48 15.57 -18.81
C GLU A 312 -14.38 15.00 -17.91
N LEU A 313 -14.73 14.36 -16.78
CA LEU A 313 -13.76 13.65 -15.94
C LEU A 313 -13.13 12.46 -16.69
N HIS A 314 -13.95 11.66 -17.36
CA HIS A 314 -13.48 10.53 -18.19
C HIS A 314 -12.55 11.00 -19.30
N ASP A 315 -12.97 12.00 -20.09
CA ASP A 315 -12.18 12.52 -21.21
C ASP A 315 -10.83 13.06 -20.74
N ARG A 316 -10.81 13.74 -19.60
CA ARG A 316 -9.59 14.28 -18.98
C ARG A 316 -8.65 13.19 -18.51
N ALA A 317 -9.18 12.17 -17.81
CA ALA A 317 -8.39 11.05 -17.32
C ALA A 317 -7.79 10.25 -18.50
N ARG A 318 -8.60 9.94 -19.50
CA ARG A 318 -8.16 9.21 -20.70
C ARG A 318 -7.14 10.00 -21.53
N GLY A 319 -7.36 11.31 -21.71
CA GLY A 319 -6.41 12.18 -22.42
C GLY A 319 -5.02 12.17 -21.80
N ARG A 320 -4.93 12.24 -20.46
CA ARG A 320 -3.64 12.13 -19.74
C ARG A 320 -2.95 10.78 -19.97
N LEU A 321 -3.71 9.68 -20.00
CA LEU A 321 -3.16 8.34 -20.24
C LEU A 321 -2.66 8.16 -21.68
N ASP A 322 -3.43 8.66 -22.67
CA ASP A 322 -3.03 8.63 -24.08
C ASP A 322 -1.74 9.47 -24.32
N GLU A 323 -1.66 10.67 -23.74
CA GLU A 323 -0.47 11.51 -23.81
C GLU A 323 0.75 10.82 -23.17
N ALA A 324 0.58 10.23 -22.00
CA ALA A 324 1.64 9.51 -21.30
C ALA A 324 2.13 8.28 -22.08
N GLN A 325 1.22 7.56 -22.76
CA GLN A 325 1.61 6.44 -23.62
C GLN A 325 2.48 6.88 -24.79
N GLU A 326 2.15 8.02 -25.44
CA GLU A 326 2.97 8.55 -26.53
C GLU A 326 4.38 8.99 -26.05
N VAL A 327 4.51 9.41 -24.80
CA VAL A 327 5.81 9.67 -24.17
C VAL A 327 6.52 8.35 -23.88
N ALA A 328 5.84 7.40 -23.25
CA ALA A 328 6.40 6.10 -22.85
C ALA A 328 6.99 5.33 -24.05
N LYS A 329 6.30 5.31 -25.21
CA LYS A 329 6.78 4.69 -26.44
C LYS A 329 8.10 5.25 -26.97
N LYS A 330 8.46 6.47 -26.59
CA LYS A 330 9.71 7.13 -27.01
C LYS A 330 10.86 6.90 -26.02
N LEU A 331 10.56 6.38 -24.82
CA LEU A 331 11.55 6.09 -23.81
C LEU A 331 12.32 4.81 -24.20
N GLN A 332 13.62 4.93 -24.38
CA GLN A 332 14.48 3.78 -24.66
C GLN A 332 14.92 3.05 -23.40
N VAL A 333 14.94 3.77 -22.28
CA VAL A 333 15.33 3.29 -20.96
C VAL A 333 14.27 3.70 -19.97
N ALA A 334 13.88 2.78 -19.11
CA ALA A 334 12.93 3.08 -18.04
C ALA A 334 13.48 4.16 -17.09
N PRO A 335 12.71 5.23 -16.82
CA PRO A 335 13.19 6.28 -15.93
C PRO A 335 13.44 5.73 -14.52
N ARG A 336 14.59 6.09 -13.94
CA ARG A 336 14.90 5.68 -12.57
C ARG A 336 13.95 6.31 -11.58
N THR A 337 13.47 5.49 -10.67
CA THR A 337 12.79 5.98 -9.48
C THR A 337 13.81 6.69 -8.60
N ALA A 338 13.51 7.92 -8.17
CA ALA A 338 14.31 8.60 -7.16
C ALA A 338 14.09 7.88 -5.81
N THR A 339 15.03 7.00 -5.46
CA THR A 339 14.95 6.16 -4.24
C THR A 339 15.59 6.82 -3.02
N PHE A 340 16.35 7.91 -3.21
CA PHE A 340 17.12 8.57 -2.16
C PHE A 340 16.48 9.88 -1.70
N GLY A 341 15.28 9.77 -1.08
CA GLY A 341 14.62 10.88 -0.39
C GLY A 341 14.71 10.75 1.14
N GLY A 342 14.26 11.76 1.88
CA GLY A 342 14.22 11.74 3.34
C GLY A 342 15.61 11.53 3.95
N VAL A 343 15.78 10.52 4.80
CA VAL A 343 17.07 10.17 5.47
C VAL A 343 18.16 9.72 4.50
N TRP A 344 17.80 9.35 3.26
CA TRP A 344 18.74 8.94 2.21
C TRP A 344 19.20 10.11 1.32
N GLN A 345 18.72 11.32 1.59
CA GLN A 345 19.09 12.50 0.82
C GLN A 345 20.61 12.73 0.86
N GLY A 346 21.20 12.91 -0.31
CA GLY A 346 22.64 13.11 -0.46
C GLY A 346 23.42 11.80 -0.72
N LEU A 347 22.77 10.64 -0.68
CA LEU A 347 23.36 9.40 -1.20
C LEU A 347 23.24 9.35 -2.72
N SER A 348 24.17 8.64 -3.33
CA SER A 348 24.17 8.38 -4.77
C SER A 348 24.58 6.93 -5.02
N TRP A 349 24.25 6.42 -6.19
CA TRP A 349 24.73 5.11 -6.61
C TRP A 349 26.25 5.08 -6.67
N ALA A 350 26.85 3.95 -6.27
CA ALA A 350 28.29 3.75 -6.33
C ALA A 350 28.80 3.93 -7.78
N THR A 351 29.99 4.49 -7.91
CA THR A 351 30.70 4.54 -9.18
C THR A 351 31.18 3.15 -9.59
N GLU A 352 31.72 2.99 -10.81
CA GLU A 352 32.27 1.71 -11.31
C GLU A 352 33.32 1.10 -10.37
N ASP A 353 34.11 1.92 -9.71
CA ASP A 353 35.14 1.51 -8.74
C ASP A 353 34.54 0.83 -7.50
N ARG A 354 33.28 1.15 -7.09
CA ARG A 354 32.60 0.60 -5.89
C ARG A 354 33.50 0.56 -4.64
N SER A 355 34.62 1.26 -4.65
CA SER A 355 35.55 1.34 -3.51
C SER A 355 35.03 2.36 -2.49
N ALA A 356 35.10 2.00 -1.22
CA ALA A 356 34.82 2.89 -0.11
C ALA A 356 35.84 2.66 1.00
N ASP A 357 36.34 3.72 1.60
CA ASP A 357 37.12 3.61 2.83
C ASP A 357 36.16 3.26 3.98
N THR A 358 36.23 2.01 4.40
CA THR A 358 35.42 1.47 5.54
C THR A 358 36.24 1.41 6.84
N GLY A 359 37.44 1.98 6.83
CA GLY A 359 38.31 2.07 8.00
C GLY A 359 37.66 2.85 9.13
N VAL A 360 37.77 2.34 10.35
CA VAL A 360 37.29 3.02 11.57
C VAL A 360 38.51 3.28 12.45
N GLU A 361 38.65 4.51 12.93
CA GLU A 361 39.70 4.91 13.86
C GLU A 361 39.79 3.96 15.06
N ARG A 362 41.03 3.56 15.41
CA ARG A 362 41.31 2.59 16.46
C ARG A 362 40.74 3.04 17.82
N GLU A 363 40.87 4.31 18.13
CA GLU A 363 40.37 4.93 19.37
C GLU A 363 38.86 4.82 19.45
N LYS A 364 38.13 4.98 18.33
CA LYS A 364 36.69 4.83 18.26
C LYS A 364 36.28 3.38 18.51
N LEU A 365 36.98 2.41 17.91
CA LEU A 365 36.72 0.98 18.13
C LEU A 365 36.98 0.58 19.59
N GLN A 366 38.08 1.07 20.19
CA GLN A 366 38.39 0.82 21.61
C GLN A 366 37.30 1.39 22.49
N ARG A 367 36.86 2.64 22.27
CA ARG A 367 35.78 3.25 23.03
C ARG A 367 34.46 2.48 22.92
N ILE A 368 34.13 2.01 21.72
CA ILE A 368 32.91 1.18 21.50
C ILE A 368 33.02 -0.12 22.28
N ALA A 369 34.19 -0.80 22.26
CA ALA A 369 34.40 -2.02 22.99
C ALA A 369 34.29 -1.81 24.51
N GLU A 370 34.88 -0.75 25.02
CA GLU A 370 34.76 -0.37 26.43
C GLU A 370 33.31 -0.12 26.86
N LEU A 371 32.57 0.69 26.09
CA LEU A 371 31.18 0.99 26.37
C LEU A 371 30.25 -0.25 26.26
N ALA A 372 30.49 -1.10 25.28
CA ALA A 372 29.73 -2.32 25.06
C ALA A 372 29.96 -3.38 26.17
N THR A 373 31.05 -3.28 26.93
CA THR A 373 31.39 -4.21 28.01
C THR A 373 31.16 -3.63 29.42
N GLN A 374 30.75 -2.37 29.52
CA GLN A 374 30.43 -1.74 30.80
C GLN A 374 28.93 -1.88 31.13
N ALA A 375 28.63 -2.40 32.28
CA ALA A 375 27.26 -2.34 32.81
C ALA A 375 26.98 -0.96 33.43
N PRO A 376 25.74 -0.43 33.29
CA PRO A 376 25.33 0.74 34.08
C PRO A 376 25.56 0.54 35.56
N GLU A 377 25.86 1.62 36.31
CA GLU A 377 26.20 1.54 37.75
C GLU A 377 25.09 0.94 38.61
N ASP A 378 23.84 1.14 38.21
CA ASP A 378 22.63 0.65 38.86
C ASP A 378 22.15 -0.73 38.36
N PHE A 379 22.91 -1.37 37.44
CA PHE A 379 22.54 -2.66 36.85
C PHE A 379 23.37 -3.82 37.43
N SER A 380 22.69 -4.78 38.04
CA SER A 380 23.31 -5.99 38.57
C SER A 380 23.40 -7.10 37.50
N LEU A 381 24.58 -7.29 36.93
CA LEU A 381 24.83 -8.35 35.99
C LEU A 381 24.69 -9.75 36.60
N HIS A 382 23.99 -10.65 35.90
CA HIS A 382 24.00 -12.06 36.24
C HIS A 382 25.43 -12.63 36.21
N ARG A 383 25.75 -13.54 37.14
CA ARG A 383 27.11 -14.11 37.29
C ARG A 383 27.72 -14.67 36.00
N THR A 384 26.90 -15.27 35.15
CA THR A 384 27.36 -15.80 33.84
C THR A 384 27.76 -14.68 32.92
N VAL A 385 26.95 -13.60 32.82
CA VAL A 385 27.22 -12.43 31.99
C VAL A 385 28.49 -11.73 32.45
N GLN A 386 28.72 -11.59 33.75
CA GLN A 386 29.99 -11.03 34.32
C GLN A 386 31.24 -11.77 33.85
N ARG A 387 31.14 -13.10 33.60
CA ARG A 387 32.27 -13.89 33.07
C ARG A 387 32.48 -13.71 31.58
N ILE A 388 31.44 -13.41 30.82
CA ILE A 388 31.50 -13.21 29.38
C ILE A 388 32.06 -11.82 29.06
N VAL A 389 31.69 -10.82 29.84
CA VAL A 389 32.08 -9.43 29.67
C VAL A 389 33.52 -9.15 30.14
N LYS A 390 34.05 -9.99 31.02
CA LYS A 390 35.48 -9.96 31.43
C LYS A 390 36.38 -10.63 30.38
#